data_43d4b7747bc1b58929b3b17bdf8fc143
#
_entry.id   43d4b7747bc1b58929b3b17bdf8fc143
#
_cell.length_a   1.000
_cell.length_b   1.000
_cell.length_c   1.000
_cell.angle_alpha   90.00
_cell.angle_beta   90.00
_cell.angle_gamma   90.00
#
_symmetry.space_group_name_H-M   'P 1'
#
loop_
_entity.id
_entity.type
_entity.pdbx_description
1 polymer ?
#
loop_
_entity_poly.entity_id
_entity_poly.type
_entity_poly.pdbx_seq_one_letter_code
_entity_poly.pdbx_strand_id
1 'polypeptide(L)'
;MNDSEYAREMLGNLKPIYRPGLVHMYHGLTWGPLIREIVSAATGRNIRDILATEILDPLGFRWSNYGVAPEDVPLVAPSHVTGKPLPAPMAAAFRKAVGGTPNQIIPFSNTPDFLTSVVPSSSTVSNAFELSRFAEILCRGGELDGVRIMRTETLQDATRECRRLRPDIATGLMPMRWGTGYMLGSKKFGPFGRNSPEAFGHTGLTDIAVWADPSRELSVAVVSSGKPGGHPEAKRYPALLDTIVAQMS
;
A
#
# COMPACT_ATOMS: atom_id res chain seq x y z
N MET A 1 0.60 -10.99 -15.24
CA MET A 1 1.23 -9.93 -14.41
C MET A 1 2.70 -10.18 -14.11
N ASN A 2 3.16 -11.43 -14.14
CA ASN A 2 4.58 -11.77 -13.94
C ASN A 2 5.43 -11.63 -15.22
N ASP A 3 4.82 -11.41 -16.37
CA ASP A 3 5.51 -11.24 -17.66
C ASP A 3 6.08 -9.83 -17.77
N SER A 4 7.41 -9.72 -17.64
CA SER A 4 8.14 -8.46 -17.70
C SER A 4 8.15 -7.86 -19.11
N GLU A 5 8.13 -8.68 -20.16
CA GLU A 5 8.11 -8.20 -21.53
C GLU A 5 6.75 -7.57 -21.85
N TYR A 6 5.67 -8.27 -21.53
CA TYR A 6 4.31 -7.74 -21.65
C TYR A 6 4.11 -6.46 -20.82
N ALA A 7 4.62 -6.42 -19.58
CA ALA A 7 4.51 -5.23 -18.73
C ALA A 7 5.25 -4.03 -19.32
N ARG A 8 6.46 -4.22 -19.85
CA ARG A 8 7.25 -3.17 -20.51
C ARG A 8 6.58 -2.67 -21.79
N GLU A 9 6.11 -3.57 -22.62
CA GLU A 9 5.40 -3.22 -23.85
C GLU A 9 4.10 -2.46 -23.55
N MET A 10 3.28 -2.97 -22.64
CA MET A 10 2.02 -2.34 -22.24
C MET A 10 2.26 -0.94 -21.66
N LEU A 11 3.18 -0.81 -20.69
CA LEU A 11 3.45 0.47 -20.03
C LEU A 11 4.15 1.47 -20.95
N GLY A 12 5.07 1.01 -21.82
CA GLY A 12 5.79 1.84 -22.76
C GLY A 12 4.89 2.43 -23.86
N ASN A 13 3.80 1.74 -24.21
CA ASN A 13 2.84 2.18 -25.23
C ASN A 13 1.71 3.07 -24.66
N LEU A 14 1.60 3.20 -23.34
CA LEU A 14 0.57 4.07 -22.74
C LEU A 14 0.87 5.54 -23.02
N LYS A 15 -0.11 6.22 -23.60
CA LYS A 15 -0.04 7.69 -23.76
C LYS A 15 -0.51 8.38 -22.48
N PRO A 16 0.24 9.37 -21.97
CA PRO A 16 -0.23 10.18 -20.86
C PRO A 16 -1.58 10.82 -21.17
N ILE A 17 -2.55 10.66 -20.28
CA ILE A 17 -3.90 11.26 -20.42
C ILE A 17 -3.95 12.71 -19.93
N TYR A 18 -2.86 13.19 -19.32
CA TYR A 18 -2.68 14.56 -18.86
C TYR A 18 -1.18 14.91 -18.89
N ARG A 19 -0.88 16.21 -18.90
CA ARG A 19 0.51 16.68 -18.86
C ARG A 19 1.15 16.28 -17.51
N PRO A 20 2.28 15.56 -17.51
CA PRO A 20 2.98 15.20 -16.29
C PRO A 20 3.23 16.42 -15.39
N GLY A 21 3.02 16.24 -14.10
CA GLY A 21 3.24 17.31 -13.13
C GLY A 21 2.06 18.26 -12.90
N LEU A 22 0.97 18.23 -13.67
CA LEU A 22 -0.18 19.12 -13.49
C LEU A 22 -1.27 18.55 -12.57
N VAL A 23 -1.44 17.25 -12.54
CA VAL A 23 -2.55 16.56 -11.89
C VAL A 23 -2.02 15.56 -10.88
N HIS A 24 -2.66 15.45 -9.72
CA HIS A 24 -2.49 14.32 -8.82
C HIS A 24 -3.38 13.18 -9.29
N MET A 25 -2.79 12.01 -9.49
CA MET A 25 -3.52 10.81 -9.83
C MET A 25 -2.80 9.60 -9.23
N TYR A 26 -3.46 8.93 -8.31
CA TYR A 26 -2.95 7.71 -7.70
C TYR A 26 -2.88 6.57 -8.72
N HIS A 27 -1.71 5.99 -8.89
CA HIS A 27 -1.45 4.88 -9.80
C HIS A 27 -1.48 3.55 -9.03
N GLY A 28 -2.66 3.11 -8.59
CA GLY A 28 -2.81 1.95 -7.71
C GLY A 28 -2.29 0.64 -8.27
N LEU A 29 -2.46 0.38 -9.56
CA LEU A 29 -2.05 -0.89 -10.18
C LEU A 29 -0.79 -0.77 -11.03
N THR A 30 -0.67 0.28 -11.83
CA THR A 30 0.42 0.42 -12.81
C THR A 30 1.78 0.75 -12.17
N TRP A 31 1.79 1.30 -10.96
CA TRP A 31 3.01 1.62 -10.23
C TRP A 31 3.86 0.38 -9.93
N GLY A 32 3.26 -0.72 -9.47
CA GLY A 32 3.99 -1.92 -9.07
C GLY A 32 4.81 -2.55 -10.19
N PRO A 33 4.21 -2.88 -11.35
CA PRO A 33 4.96 -3.36 -12.50
C PRO A 33 6.04 -2.39 -12.96
N LEU A 34 5.76 -1.08 -12.97
CA LEU A 34 6.73 -0.07 -13.38
C LEU A 34 7.97 -0.05 -12.48
N ILE A 35 7.79 -0.01 -11.15
CA ILE A 35 8.91 0.01 -10.22
C ILE A 35 9.70 -1.31 -10.25
N ARG A 36 9.02 -2.44 -10.42
CA ARG A 36 9.67 -3.74 -10.61
C ARG A 36 10.65 -3.71 -11.79
N GLU A 37 10.18 -3.22 -12.95
CA GLU A 37 11.01 -3.14 -14.15
C GLU A 37 12.19 -2.16 -13.98
N ILE A 38 11.96 -1.00 -13.36
CA ILE A 38 13.00 -0.01 -13.08
C ILE A 38 14.08 -0.61 -12.16
N VAL A 39 13.66 -1.23 -11.06
CA VAL A 39 14.57 -1.84 -10.09
C VAL A 39 15.35 -2.99 -10.74
N SER A 40 14.68 -3.86 -11.50
CA SER A 40 15.33 -4.96 -12.20
C SER A 40 16.35 -4.45 -13.23
N ALA A 41 16.02 -3.43 -14.00
CA ALA A 41 16.93 -2.83 -14.97
C ALA A 41 18.14 -2.15 -14.31
N ALA A 42 17.94 -1.50 -13.17
CA ALA A 42 19.01 -0.80 -12.45
C ALA A 42 19.95 -1.72 -11.68
N THR A 43 19.45 -2.86 -11.20
CA THR A 43 20.20 -3.74 -10.27
C THR A 43 20.55 -5.11 -10.84
N GLY A 44 19.91 -5.53 -11.92
CA GLY A 44 19.99 -6.90 -12.44
C GLY A 44 19.30 -7.95 -11.53
N ARG A 45 18.62 -7.52 -10.46
CA ARG A 45 18.02 -8.40 -9.44
C ARG A 45 16.50 -8.30 -9.46
N ASN A 46 15.83 -9.34 -8.97
CA ASN A 46 14.38 -9.33 -8.74
C ASN A 46 14.06 -8.48 -7.51
N ILE A 47 13.04 -7.63 -7.59
CA ILE A 47 12.62 -6.77 -6.48
C ILE A 47 12.17 -7.56 -5.23
N ARG A 48 11.61 -8.76 -5.41
CA ARG A 48 11.25 -9.67 -4.31
C ARG A 48 12.50 -10.13 -3.56
N ASP A 49 13.55 -10.48 -4.28
CA ASP A 49 14.83 -10.94 -3.68
C ASP A 49 15.53 -9.78 -2.98
N ILE A 50 15.48 -8.58 -3.55
CA ILE A 50 16.01 -7.37 -2.89
C ILE A 50 15.27 -7.11 -1.59
N LEU A 51 13.93 -7.13 -1.60
CA LEU A 51 13.12 -6.95 -0.39
C LEU A 51 13.48 -7.99 0.68
N ALA A 52 13.61 -9.27 0.28
CA ALA A 52 14.00 -10.33 1.19
C ALA A 52 15.38 -10.06 1.80
N THR A 53 16.42 -9.97 0.96
CA THR A 53 17.82 -9.97 1.43
C THR A 53 18.24 -8.66 2.10
N GLU A 54 17.71 -7.52 1.67
CA GLU A 54 18.13 -6.20 2.18
C GLU A 54 17.29 -5.72 3.38
N ILE A 55 16.06 -6.24 3.54
CA ILE A 55 15.13 -5.73 4.55
C ILE A 55 14.59 -6.85 5.45
N LEU A 56 14.01 -7.91 4.87
CA LEU A 56 13.22 -8.86 5.64
C LEU A 56 14.09 -9.87 6.41
N ASP A 57 15.05 -10.49 5.74
CA ASP A 57 15.93 -11.51 6.32
C ASP A 57 16.80 -10.95 7.46
N PRO A 58 17.42 -9.75 7.33
CA PRO A 58 18.19 -9.15 8.42
C PRO A 58 17.37 -8.91 9.70
N LEU A 59 16.04 -8.76 9.57
CA LEU A 59 15.12 -8.52 10.68
C LEU A 59 14.32 -9.76 11.09
N GLY A 60 14.59 -10.91 10.48
CA GLY A 60 13.95 -12.17 10.77
C GLY A 60 12.46 -12.24 10.37
N PHE A 61 12.05 -11.49 9.33
CA PHE A 61 10.69 -11.57 8.80
C PHE A 61 10.54 -12.86 8.00
N ARG A 62 9.45 -13.57 8.23
CA ARG A 62 9.19 -14.86 7.60
C ARG A 62 8.06 -14.83 6.57
N TRP A 63 7.03 -14.00 6.82
CA TRP A 63 5.77 -14.05 6.09
C TRP A 63 5.54 -12.86 5.17
N SER A 64 6.39 -11.85 5.24
CA SER A 64 6.24 -10.63 4.45
C SER A 64 7.04 -10.73 3.17
N ASN A 65 6.39 -10.63 2.01
CA ASN A 65 7.04 -10.41 0.72
C ASN A 65 6.01 -10.09 -0.38
N TYR A 66 6.47 -9.82 -1.59
CA TYR A 66 5.65 -9.76 -2.80
C TYR A 66 5.33 -11.19 -3.26
N GLY A 67 4.08 -11.58 -3.04
CA GLY A 67 3.61 -12.95 -3.22
C GLY A 67 4.20 -13.94 -2.20
N VAL A 68 3.75 -15.17 -2.28
CA VAL A 68 4.25 -16.29 -1.47
C VAL A 68 4.85 -17.37 -2.38
N ALA A 69 5.61 -18.31 -1.78
CA ALA A 69 6.02 -19.52 -2.47
C ALA A 69 4.77 -20.39 -2.75
N PRO A 70 4.76 -21.20 -3.84
CA PRO A 70 3.61 -22.04 -4.17
C PRO A 70 3.14 -22.96 -3.04
N GLU A 71 4.07 -23.48 -2.24
CA GLU A 71 3.82 -24.32 -1.07
C GLU A 71 3.14 -23.58 0.08
N ASP A 72 3.29 -22.25 0.16
CA ASP A 72 2.72 -21.42 1.20
C ASP A 72 1.33 -20.86 0.86
N VAL A 73 0.87 -21.04 -0.37
CA VAL A 73 -0.48 -20.59 -0.81
C VAL A 73 -1.59 -21.06 0.12
N PRO A 74 -1.62 -22.33 0.61
CA PRO A 74 -2.65 -22.79 1.54
C PRO A 74 -2.64 -22.10 2.91
N LEU A 75 -1.56 -21.41 3.28
CA LEU A 75 -1.42 -20.69 4.55
C LEU A 75 -1.96 -19.27 4.48
N VAL A 76 -2.24 -18.76 3.28
CA VAL A 76 -2.75 -17.40 3.10
C VAL A 76 -4.24 -17.35 3.43
N ALA A 77 -4.61 -16.51 4.40
CA ALA A 77 -6.03 -16.29 4.73
C ALA A 77 -6.77 -15.67 3.52
N PRO A 78 -7.86 -16.28 3.04
CA PRO A 78 -8.58 -15.77 1.88
C PRO A 78 -9.29 -14.45 2.18
N SER A 79 -9.29 -13.55 1.21
CA SER A 79 -10.07 -12.30 1.25
C SER A 79 -11.51 -12.55 0.82
N HIS A 80 -12.45 -11.90 1.50
CA HIS A 80 -13.89 -12.05 1.26
C HIS A 80 -14.58 -10.70 1.06
N VAL A 81 -15.50 -10.63 0.11
CA VAL A 81 -16.41 -9.49 -0.01
C VAL A 81 -17.41 -9.56 1.15
N THR A 82 -17.42 -8.57 2.03
CA THR A 82 -18.25 -8.52 3.25
C THR A 82 -19.18 -7.33 3.26
N GLY A 83 -19.64 -6.80 2.22
CA GLY A 83 -20.52 -5.63 2.20
C GLY A 83 -21.52 -5.70 1.07
N LYS A 84 -22.41 -4.71 1.03
CA LYS A 84 -23.33 -4.54 -0.08
C LYS A 84 -22.55 -4.13 -1.34
N PRO A 85 -23.03 -4.44 -2.54
CA PRO A 85 -22.43 -3.96 -3.78
C PRO A 85 -22.31 -2.43 -3.77
N LEU A 86 -21.23 -1.93 -4.36
CA LEU A 86 -21.05 -0.49 -4.57
C LEU A 86 -22.20 0.08 -5.41
N PRO A 87 -22.73 1.26 -5.09
CA PRO A 87 -23.62 1.99 -5.98
C PRO A 87 -23.01 2.18 -7.37
N ALA A 88 -23.84 2.15 -8.42
CA ALA A 88 -23.38 2.14 -9.81
C ALA A 88 -22.30 3.19 -10.17
N PRO A 89 -22.43 4.47 -9.78
CA PRO A 89 -21.37 5.46 -10.09
C PRO A 89 -20.05 5.16 -9.36
N MET A 90 -20.10 4.67 -8.12
CA MET A 90 -18.90 4.29 -7.37
C MET A 90 -18.27 3.01 -7.93
N ALA A 91 -19.09 2.03 -8.34
CA ALA A 91 -18.61 0.82 -8.99
C ALA A 91 -17.91 1.10 -10.32
N ALA A 92 -18.41 2.07 -11.09
CA ALA A 92 -17.78 2.51 -12.33
C ALA A 92 -16.43 3.21 -12.08
N ALA A 93 -16.37 4.10 -11.09
CA ALA A 93 -15.12 4.76 -10.69
C ALA A 93 -14.10 3.75 -10.18
N PHE A 94 -14.52 2.84 -9.31
CA PHE A 94 -13.67 1.77 -8.79
C PHE A 94 -13.13 0.87 -9.91
N ARG A 95 -13.99 0.44 -10.86
CA ARG A 95 -13.58 -0.34 -12.03
C ARG A 95 -12.53 0.39 -12.87
N LYS A 96 -12.69 1.69 -13.05
CA LYS A 96 -11.73 2.52 -13.79
C LYS A 96 -10.38 2.59 -13.07
N ALA A 97 -10.39 2.68 -11.73
CA ALA A 97 -9.17 2.81 -10.92
C ALA A 97 -8.39 1.50 -10.78
N VAL A 98 -9.09 0.36 -10.65
CA VAL A 98 -8.47 -0.93 -10.30
C VAL A 98 -8.79 -2.07 -11.29
N GLY A 99 -9.37 -1.78 -12.43
CA GLY A 99 -9.56 -2.74 -13.53
C GLY A 99 -10.73 -3.71 -13.37
N GLY A 100 -11.49 -3.69 -12.26
CA GLY A 100 -12.63 -4.58 -12.02
C GLY A 100 -13.49 -4.13 -10.85
N THR A 101 -14.59 -4.82 -10.60
CA THR A 101 -15.42 -4.59 -9.41
C THR A 101 -14.85 -5.35 -8.20
N PRO A 102 -15.21 -4.99 -6.95
CA PRO A 102 -14.80 -5.75 -5.76
C PRO A 102 -15.12 -7.26 -5.88
N ASN A 103 -16.30 -7.60 -6.42
CA ASN A 103 -16.74 -8.98 -6.62
C ASN A 103 -15.91 -9.76 -7.68
N GLN A 104 -15.15 -9.07 -8.51
CA GLN A 104 -14.22 -9.68 -9.48
C GLN A 104 -12.80 -9.74 -8.93
N ILE A 105 -12.33 -8.64 -8.33
CA ILE A 105 -10.94 -8.49 -7.89
C ILE A 105 -10.66 -9.31 -6.64
N ILE A 106 -11.57 -9.33 -5.67
CA ILE A 106 -11.34 -10.00 -4.39
C ILE A 106 -11.25 -11.53 -4.57
N PRO A 107 -12.16 -12.22 -5.30
CA PRO A 107 -11.96 -13.64 -5.60
C PRO A 107 -10.70 -13.90 -6.44
N PHE A 108 -10.37 -13.03 -7.40
CA PHE A 108 -9.14 -13.14 -8.19
C PHE A 108 -7.90 -13.06 -7.31
N SER A 109 -7.89 -12.18 -6.30
CA SER A 109 -6.75 -12.04 -5.38
C SER A 109 -6.49 -13.27 -4.49
N ASN A 110 -7.41 -14.22 -4.45
CA ASN A 110 -7.24 -15.50 -3.74
C ASN A 110 -6.71 -16.64 -4.65
N THR A 111 -6.53 -16.38 -5.95
CA THR A 111 -6.02 -17.42 -6.86
C THR A 111 -4.53 -17.66 -6.63
N PRO A 112 -4.04 -18.90 -6.79
CA PRO A 112 -2.61 -19.20 -6.69
C PRO A 112 -1.76 -18.31 -7.61
N ASP A 113 -2.22 -18.05 -8.84
CA ASP A 113 -1.51 -17.19 -9.80
C ASP A 113 -1.32 -15.76 -9.29
N PHE A 114 -2.31 -15.21 -8.57
CA PHE A 114 -2.18 -13.89 -7.95
C PHE A 114 -1.29 -13.94 -6.71
N LEU A 115 -1.51 -14.92 -5.84
CA LEU A 115 -0.80 -15.06 -4.58
C LEU A 115 0.71 -15.34 -4.77
N THR A 116 1.10 -15.96 -5.88
CA THR A 116 2.52 -16.19 -6.22
C THR A 116 3.10 -15.10 -7.12
N SER A 117 2.31 -14.10 -7.50
CA SER A 117 2.75 -13.03 -8.40
C SER A 117 3.65 -12.01 -7.67
N VAL A 118 4.57 -11.40 -8.44
CA VAL A 118 5.44 -10.31 -7.95
C VAL A 118 4.95 -8.98 -8.52
N VAL A 119 3.95 -8.42 -7.87
CA VAL A 119 3.36 -7.11 -8.22
C VAL A 119 3.38 -6.20 -7.00
N PRO A 120 4.41 -5.36 -6.81
CA PRO A 120 4.62 -4.57 -5.60
C PRO A 120 3.43 -3.73 -5.15
N SER A 121 2.57 -3.32 -6.07
CA SER A 121 1.38 -2.51 -5.77
C SER A 121 0.17 -3.31 -5.27
N SER A 122 0.17 -4.65 -5.32
CA SER A 122 -1.05 -5.42 -5.04
C SER A 122 -0.87 -6.80 -4.45
N SER A 123 0.29 -7.46 -4.64
CA SER A 123 0.48 -8.85 -4.22
C SER A 123 1.31 -9.01 -2.93
N THR A 124 1.47 -7.96 -2.14
CA THR A 124 2.14 -8.10 -0.84
C THR A 124 1.32 -8.97 0.09
N VAL A 125 1.93 -10.04 0.59
CA VAL A 125 1.40 -10.92 1.63
C VAL A 125 2.20 -10.70 2.89
N SER A 126 1.53 -10.60 4.03
CA SER A 126 2.14 -10.37 5.33
C SER A 126 1.14 -10.67 6.45
N ASN A 127 1.58 -10.53 7.69
CA ASN A 127 0.73 -10.52 8.87
C ASN A 127 0.84 -9.16 9.63
N ALA A 128 -0.08 -8.93 10.56
CA ALA A 128 -0.11 -7.65 11.28
C ALA A 128 1.16 -7.42 12.12
N PHE A 129 1.75 -8.46 12.69
CA PHE A 129 2.94 -8.36 13.51
C PHE A 129 4.15 -7.90 12.68
N GLU A 130 4.43 -8.55 11.56
CA GLU A 130 5.56 -8.17 10.71
C GLU A 130 5.36 -6.80 10.05
N LEU A 131 4.12 -6.47 9.62
CA LEU A 131 3.82 -5.15 9.11
C LEU A 131 3.98 -4.05 10.16
N SER A 132 3.60 -4.28 11.42
CA SER A 132 3.82 -3.29 12.48
C SER A 132 5.32 -3.12 12.78
N ARG A 133 6.11 -4.18 12.75
CA ARG A 133 7.58 -4.09 12.85
C ARG A 133 8.19 -3.33 11.67
N PHE A 134 7.65 -3.53 10.47
CA PHE A 134 8.08 -2.72 9.31
C PHE A 134 7.76 -1.23 9.54
N ALA A 135 6.57 -0.90 10.04
CA ALA A 135 6.23 0.47 10.41
C ALA A 135 7.13 1.00 11.54
N GLU A 136 7.58 0.13 12.45
CA GLU A 136 8.50 0.52 13.53
C GLU A 136 9.89 0.89 13.01
N ILE A 137 10.41 0.21 11.98
CA ILE A 137 11.64 0.64 11.28
C ILE A 137 11.50 2.10 10.83
N LEU A 138 10.37 2.42 10.21
CA LEU A 138 10.09 3.77 9.72
C LEU A 138 9.93 4.77 10.88
N CYS A 139 9.24 4.39 11.95
CA CYS A 139 9.06 5.20 13.14
C CYS A 139 10.38 5.53 13.83
N ARG A 140 11.34 4.60 13.82
CA ARG A 140 12.68 4.73 14.40
C ARG A 140 13.73 5.29 13.44
N GLY A 141 13.31 5.91 12.33
CA GLY A 141 14.25 6.56 11.41
C GLY A 141 15.10 5.61 10.57
N GLY A 142 14.57 4.41 10.28
CA GLY A 142 15.19 3.43 9.39
C GLY A 142 16.00 2.33 10.06
N GLU A 143 15.88 2.15 11.38
CA GLU A 143 16.61 1.14 12.16
C GLU A 143 15.66 0.39 13.11
N LEU A 144 15.86 -0.90 13.28
CA LEU A 144 15.16 -1.75 14.24
C LEU A 144 16.09 -2.85 14.73
N ASP A 145 16.07 -3.16 16.03
CA ASP A 145 16.83 -4.22 16.68
C ASP A 145 18.35 -4.18 16.36
N GLY A 146 18.90 -2.96 16.19
CA GLY A 146 20.30 -2.74 15.83
C GLY A 146 20.61 -2.95 14.35
N VAL A 147 19.62 -3.26 13.53
CA VAL A 147 19.75 -3.42 12.07
C VAL A 147 19.28 -2.15 11.37
N ARG A 148 20.19 -1.48 10.68
CA ARG A 148 19.86 -0.29 9.87
C ARG A 148 19.53 -0.68 8.46
N ILE A 149 18.28 -0.42 8.05
CA ILE A 149 17.77 -0.68 6.71
C ILE A 149 17.94 0.53 5.79
N MET A 150 17.75 1.73 6.33
CA MET A 150 17.93 2.96 5.55
C MET A 150 18.43 4.09 6.43
N ARG A 151 19.04 5.09 5.80
CA ARG A 151 19.47 6.29 6.51
C ARG A 151 18.26 7.16 6.87
N THR A 152 18.33 7.85 7.99
CA THR A 152 17.27 8.76 8.46
C THR A 152 16.97 9.85 7.42
N GLU A 153 17.99 10.39 6.77
CA GLU A 153 17.84 11.40 5.72
C GLU A 153 17.07 10.87 4.51
N THR A 154 17.29 9.60 4.13
CA THR A 154 16.55 8.95 3.04
C THR A 154 15.06 8.87 3.39
N LEU A 155 14.73 8.50 4.62
CA LEU A 155 13.35 8.45 5.09
C LEU A 155 12.72 9.85 5.15
N GLN A 156 13.44 10.83 5.65
CA GLN A 156 12.99 12.24 5.69
C GLN A 156 12.71 12.77 4.28
N ASP A 157 13.57 12.47 3.31
CA ASP A 157 13.35 12.84 1.92
C ASP A 157 12.12 12.13 1.31
N ALA A 158 11.93 10.85 1.63
CA ALA A 158 10.79 10.07 1.15
C ALA A 158 9.44 10.52 1.76
N THR A 159 9.45 11.01 3.00
CA THR A 159 8.26 11.50 3.70
C THR A 159 8.03 13.00 3.57
N ARG A 160 8.97 13.73 2.97
CA ARG A 160 8.77 15.15 2.66
C ARG A 160 7.60 15.33 1.71
N GLU A 161 6.68 16.24 2.05
CA GLU A 161 5.52 16.51 1.21
C GLU A 161 5.95 16.99 -0.18
N CYS A 162 5.66 16.18 -1.19
CA CYS A 162 6.07 16.47 -2.57
C CYS A 162 5.32 17.65 -3.17
N ARG A 163 4.08 17.88 -2.72
CA ARG A 163 3.21 18.94 -3.24
C ARG A 163 2.17 19.35 -2.22
N ARG A 164 1.68 20.59 -2.37
CA ARG A 164 0.52 21.09 -1.63
C ARG A 164 -0.68 20.16 -1.82
N LEU A 165 -1.47 20.03 -0.76
CA LEU A 165 -2.74 19.29 -0.74
C LEU A 165 -3.58 19.62 -1.97
N ARG A 166 -3.89 18.59 -2.77
CA ARG A 166 -4.77 18.69 -3.94
C ARG A 166 -5.70 17.49 -4.00
N PRO A 167 -6.91 17.67 -4.56
CA PRO A 167 -7.78 16.55 -4.85
C PRO A 167 -7.10 15.55 -5.77
N ASP A 168 -7.18 14.28 -5.44
CA ASP A 168 -6.68 13.18 -6.27
C ASP A 168 -7.84 12.61 -7.09
N ILE A 169 -7.69 12.60 -8.42
CA ILE A 169 -8.75 12.18 -9.33
C ILE A 169 -9.06 10.69 -9.21
N ALA A 170 -8.05 9.87 -8.94
CA ALA A 170 -8.22 8.41 -8.84
C ALA A 170 -8.90 7.99 -7.54
N THR A 171 -8.70 8.75 -6.46
CA THR A 171 -9.31 8.49 -5.14
C THR A 171 -10.66 9.17 -4.93
N GLY A 172 -11.29 9.66 -6.00
CA GLY A 172 -12.60 10.31 -5.94
C GLY A 172 -12.55 11.75 -5.42
N LEU A 173 -11.49 12.48 -5.75
CA LEU A 173 -11.25 13.87 -5.36
C LEU A 173 -10.96 14.06 -3.86
N MET A 174 -10.64 13.00 -3.13
CA MET A 174 -10.19 13.17 -1.76
C MET A 174 -8.87 13.94 -1.71
N PRO A 175 -8.77 14.94 -0.83
CA PRO A 175 -7.52 15.66 -0.66
C PRO A 175 -6.52 14.77 0.08
N MET A 176 -5.47 14.34 -0.63
CA MET A 176 -4.42 13.49 -0.09
C MET A 176 -3.08 14.23 -0.08
N ARG A 177 -2.35 14.10 1.02
CA ARG A 177 -0.96 14.53 1.12
C ARG A 177 -0.05 13.37 0.78
N TRP A 178 0.95 13.63 -0.03
CA TRP A 178 1.89 12.61 -0.51
C TRP A 178 3.34 13.03 -0.30
N GLY A 179 4.13 12.09 0.22
CA GLY A 179 5.58 12.07 0.07
C GLY A 179 6.00 11.24 -1.15
N THR A 180 7.28 10.95 -1.29
CA THR A 180 7.78 10.04 -2.32
C THR A 180 7.51 8.59 -1.91
N GLY A 181 6.38 8.03 -2.35
CA GLY A 181 5.97 6.65 -2.04
C GLY A 181 5.14 6.46 -0.76
N TYR A 182 4.88 7.53 0.00
CA TYR A 182 4.07 7.47 1.22
C TYR A 182 2.83 8.34 1.14
N MET A 183 1.71 7.83 1.63
CA MET A 183 0.59 8.67 2.08
C MET A 183 0.99 9.38 3.36
N LEU A 184 0.62 10.65 3.51
CA LEU A 184 0.91 11.45 4.69
C LEU A 184 -0.37 11.73 5.47
N GLY A 185 -0.26 11.73 6.78
CA GLY A 185 -1.33 12.04 7.71
C GLY A 185 -1.74 13.52 7.68
N SER A 186 -2.77 13.87 8.44
CA SER A 186 -3.33 15.23 8.48
C SER A 186 -3.99 15.53 9.82
N LYS A 187 -4.15 16.83 10.13
CA LYS A 187 -4.90 17.27 11.32
C LYS A 187 -6.40 17.00 11.23
N LYS A 188 -6.99 17.10 10.03
CA LYS A 188 -8.46 17.02 9.86
C LYS A 188 -8.91 15.74 9.14
N PHE A 189 -8.32 15.46 7.99
CA PHE A 189 -8.69 14.33 7.13
C PHE A 189 -7.42 13.64 6.66
N GLY A 190 -7.27 12.37 6.98
CA GLY A 190 -6.09 11.61 6.58
C GLY A 190 -6.36 10.11 6.63
N PRO A 191 -5.50 9.33 5.99
CA PRO A 191 -5.66 7.87 5.92
C PRO A 191 -5.37 7.14 7.23
N PHE A 192 -4.82 7.84 8.25
CA PHE A 192 -4.34 7.25 9.51
C PHE A 192 -5.07 7.81 10.74
N GLY A 193 -6.33 8.20 10.59
CA GLY A 193 -7.12 8.84 11.64
C GLY A 193 -6.91 10.36 11.70
N ARG A 194 -7.80 11.02 12.47
CA ARG A 194 -7.73 12.46 12.68
C ARG A 194 -6.58 12.83 13.63
N ASN A 195 -6.09 14.05 13.50
CA ASN A 195 -5.01 14.59 14.33
C ASN A 195 -3.69 13.80 14.27
N SER A 196 -3.33 13.28 13.10
CA SER A 196 -2.10 12.54 12.85
C SER A 196 -1.21 13.20 11.78
N PRO A 197 -0.81 14.48 11.93
CA PRO A 197 -0.13 15.23 10.87
C PRO A 197 1.26 14.71 10.52
N GLU A 198 1.93 14.06 11.47
CA GLU A 198 3.27 13.49 11.31
C GLU A 198 3.26 12.00 10.91
N ALA A 199 2.07 11.39 10.87
CA ALA A 199 1.94 10.00 10.45
C ALA A 199 2.20 9.86 8.95
N PHE A 200 2.82 8.75 8.56
CA PHE A 200 3.03 8.38 7.16
C PHE A 200 3.04 6.86 6.99
N GLY A 201 2.62 6.40 5.84
CA GLY A 201 2.48 4.97 5.56
C GLY A 201 1.67 4.74 4.29
N HIS A 202 0.88 3.69 4.26
CA HIS A 202 -0.01 3.39 3.14
C HIS A 202 -1.24 2.61 3.58
N THR A 203 -2.33 2.76 2.83
CA THR A 203 -3.54 1.95 2.98
C THR A 203 -3.66 0.93 1.84
N GLY A 204 -4.19 -0.25 2.14
CA GLY A 204 -4.52 -1.25 1.11
C GLY A 204 -5.97 -1.15 0.62
N LEU A 205 -6.36 -2.12 -0.18
CA LEU A 205 -7.73 -2.22 -0.67
C LEU A 205 -8.66 -2.57 0.50
N THR A 206 -9.40 -1.58 0.98
CA THR A 206 -10.35 -1.62 2.10
C THR A 206 -9.84 -2.30 3.39
N ASP A 207 -9.95 -1.59 4.51
CA ASP A 207 -9.68 -2.08 5.87
C ASP A 207 -8.27 -2.68 6.08
N ILE A 208 -7.30 -2.16 5.35
CA ILE A 208 -5.87 -2.45 5.53
C ILE A 208 -5.12 -1.12 5.63
N ALA A 209 -4.26 -0.99 6.63
CA ALA A 209 -3.29 0.11 6.70
C ALA A 209 -2.03 -0.32 7.44
N VAL A 210 -0.94 0.30 7.07
CA VAL A 210 0.33 0.28 7.79
C VAL A 210 0.87 1.70 7.85
N TRP A 211 1.21 2.18 9.05
CA TRP A 211 1.77 3.51 9.21
C TRP A 211 2.66 3.65 10.44
N ALA A 212 3.53 4.62 10.38
CA ALA A 212 4.32 5.12 11.49
C ALA A 212 3.86 6.54 11.87
N ASP A 213 3.87 6.85 13.16
CA ASP A 213 3.72 8.22 13.68
C ASP A 213 4.85 8.48 14.68
N PRO A 214 5.98 9.03 14.21
CA PRO A 214 7.15 9.28 15.08
C PRO A 214 6.86 10.23 16.23
N SER A 215 5.89 11.14 16.09
CA SER A 215 5.53 12.09 17.14
C SER A 215 4.86 11.42 18.35
N ARG A 216 4.34 10.20 18.17
CA ARG A 216 3.72 9.38 19.20
C ARG A 216 4.49 8.09 19.51
N GLU A 217 5.65 7.91 18.87
CA GLU A 217 6.40 6.64 18.92
C GLU A 217 5.50 5.43 18.56
N LEU A 218 4.60 5.62 17.60
CA LEU A 218 3.54 4.68 17.26
C LEU A 218 3.79 4.03 15.90
N SER A 219 3.78 2.71 15.87
CA SER A 219 3.77 1.89 14.66
C SER A 219 2.52 1.01 14.63
N VAL A 220 1.78 1.04 13.53
CA VAL A 220 0.48 0.36 13.43
C VAL A 220 0.37 -0.43 12.14
N ALA A 221 -0.19 -1.62 12.25
CA ALA A 221 -0.66 -2.40 11.13
C ALA A 221 -2.08 -2.92 11.41
N VAL A 222 -2.99 -2.64 10.49
CA VAL A 222 -4.35 -3.19 10.48
C VAL A 222 -4.49 -4.06 9.26
N VAL A 223 -4.81 -5.34 9.47
CA VAL A 223 -4.98 -6.32 8.40
C VAL A 223 -6.35 -6.99 8.55
N SER A 224 -7.11 -7.06 7.48
CA SER A 224 -8.43 -7.67 7.45
C SER A 224 -8.61 -8.53 6.21
N SER A 225 -9.19 -9.70 6.37
CA SER A 225 -9.65 -10.57 5.26
C SER A 225 -11.02 -10.14 4.73
N GLY A 226 -11.84 -9.44 5.52
CA GLY A 226 -13.11 -8.88 5.11
C GLY A 226 -12.92 -7.59 4.30
N LYS A 227 -13.56 -7.48 3.14
CA LYS A 227 -13.50 -6.33 2.23
C LYS A 227 -14.89 -5.71 2.07
N PRO A 228 -15.31 -4.79 2.94
CA PRO A 228 -16.68 -4.27 2.97
C PRO A 228 -17.03 -3.32 1.81
N GLY A 229 -16.06 -2.90 1.02
CA GLY A 229 -16.29 -1.95 -0.07
C GLY A 229 -16.81 -0.60 0.44
N GLY A 230 -17.70 0.04 -0.32
CA GLY A 230 -18.26 1.36 0.01
C GLY A 230 -19.51 1.36 0.93
N HIS A 231 -19.74 0.32 1.69
CA HIS A 231 -20.92 0.19 2.55
C HIS A 231 -20.88 1.16 3.76
N PRO A 232 -22.04 1.49 4.40
CA PRO A 232 -22.08 2.23 5.66
C PRO A 232 -21.19 1.68 6.77
N GLU A 233 -20.90 0.38 6.75
CA GLU A 233 -19.93 -0.26 7.63
C GLU A 233 -18.48 0.17 7.38
N ALA A 234 -18.16 0.71 6.20
CA ALA A 234 -16.89 1.36 5.93
C ALA A 234 -16.59 2.53 6.90
N LYS A 235 -17.58 3.04 7.63
CA LYS A 235 -17.39 4.01 8.71
C LYS A 235 -16.69 3.41 9.94
N ARG A 236 -16.72 2.10 10.12
CA ARG A 236 -16.06 1.43 11.26
C ARG A 236 -14.55 1.57 11.18
N TYR A 237 -14.00 1.46 9.99
CA TYR A 237 -12.56 1.53 9.80
C TYR A 237 -11.98 2.91 10.13
N PRO A 238 -12.48 4.03 9.61
CA PRO A 238 -12.06 5.35 10.07
C PRO A 238 -12.24 5.56 11.58
N ALA A 239 -13.34 5.06 12.18
CA ALA A 239 -13.56 5.16 13.62
C ALA A 239 -12.53 4.35 14.42
N LEU A 240 -12.11 3.18 13.93
CA LEU A 240 -11.02 2.40 14.53
C LEU A 240 -9.70 3.19 14.51
N LEU A 241 -9.34 3.77 13.36
CA LEU A 241 -8.12 4.56 13.23
C LEU A 241 -8.13 5.80 14.14
N ASP A 242 -9.26 6.51 14.19
CA ASP A 242 -9.43 7.65 15.10
C ASP A 242 -9.29 7.23 16.58
N THR A 243 -9.81 6.07 16.95
CA THR A 243 -9.70 5.53 18.31
C THR A 243 -8.25 5.18 18.66
N ILE A 244 -7.53 4.51 17.75
CA ILE A 244 -6.12 4.18 17.94
C ILE A 244 -5.31 5.46 18.20
N VAL A 245 -5.46 6.46 17.34
CA VAL A 245 -4.75 7.74 17.47
C VAL A 245 -5.11 8.46 18.77
N ALA A 246 -6.38 8.47 19.16
CA ALA A 246 -6.86 9.16 20.37
C ALA A 246 -6.36 8.52 21.67
N GLN A 247 -6.18 7.19 21.68
CA GLN A 247 -5.71 6.47 22.87
C GLN A 247 -4.18 6.52 23.05
N MET A 248 -3.46 6.83 21.97
CA MET A 248 -2.00 6.91 21.96
C MET A 248 -1.48 8.37 21.94
N SER A 249 -2.33 9.33 22.32
CA SER A 249 -2.02 10.78 22.36
C SER A 249 -1.50 11.20 23.70
#